data_3263a7b931b41a782320a15f5996902c
#
_entry.id   3263a7b931b41a782320a15f5996902c
#
_cell.length_a   1.000
_cell.length_b   1.000
_cell.length_c   1.000
_cell.angle_alpha   90.00
_cell.angle_beta   90.00
_cell.angle_gamma   90.00
#
_symmetry.space_group_name_H-M   'P 1'
#
loop_
_entity.id
_entity.type
_entity.pdbx_description
1 polymer ?
#
loop_
_entity_poly.entity_id
_entity_poly.type
_entity_poly.pdbx_seq_one_letter_code
_entity_poly.pdbx_strand_id
1 'polypeptide(L)'
;MSSKDKNMIAVAIGAIGLGVFLEHSVTPPPTVVTAPPPVQISTFEFEQTWKCPECTPEEKYVLEQIQEKTKITDRNALATIMGNIKQESKFYPNICEGGARVPYSDCHSGGYGLIQWTTESRYMGLGSFASKYGCDPSGLECQTRYMINENQFQAVLPEFEGRGYTISQYMVPAYSWLGWGIKGNREVYSYDYASKLKIG
;
A
#
# COMPACT_ATOMS: atom_id res chain seq x y z
N MET A 1 8.87 42.37 -35.50
CA MET A 1 9.00 43.72 -34.95
C MET A 1 9.50 43.55 -33.56
N SER A 2 10.79 43.74 -33.32
CA SER A 2 11.52 44.92 -32.88
C SER A 2 11.06 45.33 -31.48
N SER A 3 11.84 45.50 -30.48
CA SER A 3 13.16 46.12 -30.30
C SER A 3 13.63 45.94 -28.86
N LYS A 4 14.85 45.50 -28.60
CA LYS A 4 16.05 46.32 -28.26
C LYS A 4 16.13 46.80 -26.81
N ASP A 5 17.10 46.23 -26.14
CA ASP A 5 18.32 46.84 -25.59
C ASP A 5 18.20 47.94 -24.52
N LYS A 6 18.88 47.84 -23.41
CA LYS A 6 20.15 48.58 -23.20
C LYS A 6 20.81 48.26 -21.84
N ASN A 7 22.08 47.96 -21.97
CA ASN A 7 23.15 48.05 -20.95
C ASN A 7 23.20 49.39 -20.23
N MET A 8 23.60 49.39 -18.98
CA MET A 8 24.40 50.51 -18.49
C MET A 8 25.45 50.07 -17.46
N ILE A 9 26.67 50.32 -17.83
CA ILE A 9 27.92 50.22 -17.07
C ILE A 9 27.98 51.43 -16.16
N ALA A 10 28.37 51.25 -14.91
CA ALA A 10 28.82 52.35 -14.06
C ALA A 10 30.17 52.05 -13.43
N VAL A 11 31.07 52.95 -13.64
CA VAL A 11 32.50 52.96 -13.40
C VAL A 11 32.79 53.28 -11.93
N ALA A 12 33.81 52.61 -11.40
CA ALA A 12 34.41 52.82 -10.11
C ALA A 12 35.23 54.11 -10.02
N ILE A 13 35.20 54.78 -8.89
CA ILE A 13 36.21 55.77 -8.51
C ILE A 13 36.69 55.40 -7.11
N GLY A 14 38.02 55.24 -7.02
CA GLY A 14 38.70 54.90 -5.80
C GLY A 14 38.94 56.11 -4.87
N ALA A 15 39.06 55.84 -3.61
CA ALA A 15 39.62 56.74 -2.62
C ALA A 15 40.59 55.96 -1.73
N ILE A 16 41.81 56.44 -1.71
CA ILE A 16 42.92 55.95 -0.87
C ILE A 16 42.76 56.59 0.53
N GLY A 17 42.60 55.74 1.53
CA GLY A 17 42.57 56.20 2.96
C GLY A 17 43.61 55.46 3.76
N LEU A 18 44.45 56.23 4.41
CA LEU A 18 45.58 55.85 5.26
C LEU A 18 45.19 54.93 6.41
N GLY A 19 45.95 53.84 6.56
CA GLY A 19 45.78 52.89 7.61
C GLY A 19 46.27 53.39 8.97
N VAL A 20 45.51 53.08 10.01
CA VAL A 20 45.91 53.06 11.40
C VAL A 20 45.89 51.56 11.81
N PHE A 21 47.08 51.03 12.12
CA PHE A 21 47.22 49.68 12.65
C PHE A 21 46.76 49.72 14.13
N LEU A 22 45.59 49.18 14.39
CA LEU A 22 45.12 48.78 15.71
C LEU A 22 45.44 47.30 15.90
N GLU A 23 46.32 46.95 16.77
CA GLU A 23 46.60 45.62 17.23
C GLU A 23 45.34 45.04 17.89
N HIS A 24 44.65 44.18 17.18
CA HIS A 24 43.53 43.42 17.75
C HIS A 24 44.09 42.17 18.41
N SER A 25 44.01 42.11 19.74
CA SER A 25 44.20 40.89 20.51
C SER A 25 43.19 39.85 20.05
N VAL A 26 43.66 38.83 19.33
CA VAL A 26 42.85 37.69 18.89
C VAL A 26 42.63 36.79 20.10
N THR A 27 41.47 36.89 20.73
CA THR A 27 41.00 35.85 21.67
C THR A 27 40.61 34.63 20.87
N PRO A 28 41.10 33.42 21.22
CA PRO A 28 40.70 32.21 20.53
C PRO A 28 39.20 32.00 20.68
N PRO A 29 38.51 31.52 19.62
CA PRO A 29 37.08 31.25 19.69
C PRO A 29 36.79 30.16 20.73
N PRO A 30 35.64 30.24 21.43
CA PRO A 30 35.25 29.23 22.41
C PRO A 30 35.13 27.88 21.73
N THR A 31 35.76 26.87 22.34
CA THR A 31 35.66 25.48 21.88
C THR A 31 34.18 25.04 21.99
N VAL A 32 33.52 24.90 20.87
CA VAL A 32 32.17 24.35 20.82
C VAL A 32 32.27 22.87 21.18
N VAL A 33 31.88 22.51 22.40
CA VAL A 33 31.69 21.13 22.80
C VAL A 33 30.43 20.66 22.10
N THR A 34 30.60 19.97 20.98
CA THR A 34 29.50 19.30 20.30
C THR A 34 28.96 18.21 21.21
N ALA A 35 27.68 18.31 21.57
CA ALA A 35 26.98 17.26 22.28
C ALA A 35 27.09 15.96 21.48
N PRO A 36 27.25 14.79 22.14
CA PRO A 36 27.26 13.51 21.43
C PRO A 36 25.95 13.35 20.64
N PRO A 37 26.02 12.75 19.43
CA PRO A 37 24.82 12.54 18.64
C PRO A 37 23.80 11.74 19.47
N PRO A 38 22.49 12.01 19.33
CA PRO A 38 21.46 11.26 20.03
C PRO A 38 21.61 9.78 19.69
N VAL A 39 21.68 8.96 20.74
CA VAL A 39 21.65 7.49 20.60
C VAL A 39 20.36 7.14 19.88
N GLN A 40 20.47 6.70 18.64
CA GLN A 40 19.36 6.12 17.93
C GLN A 40 19.04 4.79 18.62
N ILE A 41 18.06 4.81 19.50
CA ILE A 41 17.42 3.60 19.99
C ILE A 41 16.65 3.07 18.78
N SER A 42 17.21 2.08 18.08
CA SER A 42 16.43 1.30 17.14
C SER A 42 15.36 0.57 17.98
N THR A 43 14.16 1.14 18.00
CA THR A 43 13.00 0.38 18.42
C THR A 43 12.87 -0.75 17.41
N PHE A 44 13.23 -1.97 17.80
CA PHE A 44 12.78 -3.16 17.13
C PHE A 44 11.25 -3.15 17.29
N GLU A 45 10.54 -2.55 16.33
CA GLU A 45 9.13 -2.83 16.19
C GLU A 45 9.03 -4.31 15.83
N PHE A 46 8.62 -5.09 16.79
CA PHE A 46 8.21 -6.47 16.56
C PHE A 46 7.02 -6.39 15.61
N GLU A 47 7.24 -6.63 14.32
CA GLU A 47 6.15 -6.67 13.36
C GLU A 47 5.25 -7.83 13.75
N GLN A 48 4.11 -7.48 14.33
CA GLN A 48 3.12 -8.43 14.78
C GLN A 48 2.53 -9.14 13.56
N THR A 49 2.83 -10.43 13.40
CA THR A 49 2.24 -11.25 12.35
C THR A 49 1.00 -11.98 12.88
N TRP A 50 0.02 -12.15 12.00
CA TRP A 50 -1.21 -12.85 12.31
C TRP A 50 -1.25 -14.20 11.58
N LYS A 51 -1.63 -15.23 12.29
CA LYS A 51 -1.86 -16.58 11.78
C LYS A 51 -3.34 -16.92 11.90
N CYS A 52 -3.83 -17.77 11.00
CA CYS A 52 -5.19 -18.31 11.04
C CYS A 52 -5.13 -19.84 11.05
N PRO A 53 -4.95 -20.51 12.23
CA PRO A 53 -4.82 -21.95 12.29
C PRO A 53 -6.02 -22.70 11.68
N GLU A 54 -7.23 -22.17 11.86
CA GLU A 54 -8.49 -22.77 11.42
C GLU A 54 -8.86 -22.45 9.97
N CYS A 55 -8.08 -21.59 9.29
CA CYS A 55 -8.30 -21.22 7.89
C CYS A 55 -7.90 -22.36 6.94
N THR A 56 -8.50 -22.34 5.74
CA THR A 56 -8.10 -23.25 4.64
C THR A 56 -6.69 -22.88 4.13
N PRO A 57 -6.04 -23.76 3.37
CA PRO A 57 -4.74 -23.45 2.76
C PRO A 57 -4.76 -22.18 1.90
N GLU A 58 -5.83 -21.98 1.13
CA GLU A 58 -6.01 -20.79 0.27
C GLU A 58 -6.15 -19.52 1.09
N GLU A 59 -6.95 -19.56 2.15
CA GLU A 59 -7.12 -18.44 3.09
C GLU A 59 -5.80 -18.08 3.77
N LYS A 60 -5.04 -19.08 4.24
CA LYS A 60 -3.72 -18.89 4.85
C LYS A 60 -2.74 -18.25 3.88
N TYR A 61 -2.70 -18.77 2.65
CA TYR A 61 -1.83 -18.23 1.61
C TYR A 61 -2.11 -16.74 1.35
N VAL A 62 -3.37 -16.38 1.15
CA VAL A 62 -3.75 -14.98 0.90
C VAL A 62 -3.40 -14.08 2.07
N LEU A 63 -3.71 -14.51 3.31
CA LEU A 63 -3.37 -13.78 4.53
C LEU A 63 -1.85 -13.53 4.67
N GLU A 64 -1.05 -14.55 4.41
CA GLU A 64 0.41 -14.46 4.46
C GLU A 64 0.95 -13.51 3.40
N GLN A 65 0.44 -13.59 2.16
CA GLN A 65 0.87 -12.71 1.08
C GLN A 65 0.49 -11.24 1.33
N ILE A 66 -0.67 -10.96 1.89
CA ILE A 66 -1.04 -9.59 2.26
C ILE A 66 -0.04 -9.04 3.29
N GLN A 67 0.26 -9.78 4.35
CA GLN A 67 1.19 -9.35 5.39
C GLN A 67 2.63 -9.22 4.88
N GLU A 68 3.05 -10.11 3.99
CA GLU A 68 4.41 -10.09 3.44
C GLU A 68 4.64 -8.93 2.45
N LYS A 69 3.61 -8.57 1.69
CA LYS A 69 3.73 -7.60 0.57
C LYS A 69 3.19 -6.22 0.89
N THR A 70 2.63 -6.01 2.09
CA THR A 70 2.09 -4.73 2.55
C THR A 70 2.54 -4.47 3.99
N LYS A 71 2.24 -3.26 4.50
CA LYS A 71 2.48 -2.91 5.91
C LYS A 71 1.20 -3.08 6.78
N ILE A 72 0.26 -3.88 6.32
CA ILE A 72 -0.98 -4.12 7.06
C ILE A 72 -0.69 -5.06 8.22
N THR A 73 -0.72 -4.54 9.43
CA THR A 73 -0.48 -5.29 10.67
C THR A 73 -1.68 -5.28 11.62
N ASP A 74 -2.70 -4.47 11.32
CA ASP A 74 -3.91 -4.42 12.14
C ASP A 74 -4.79 -5.65 11.89
N ARG A 75 -5.20 -6.33 12.99
CA ARG A 75 -6.04 -7.53 12.92
C ARG A 75 -7.38 -7.28 12.21
N ASN A 76 -8.02 -6.14 12.51
CA ASN A 76 -9.33 -5.82 11.94
C ASN A 76 -9.23 -5.47 10.45
N ALA A 77 -8.12 -4.83 10.01
CA ALA A 77 -7.85 -4.57 8.62
C ALA A 77 -7.70 -5.89 7.83
N LEU A 78 -6.83 -6.79 8.30
CA LEU A 78 -6.64 -8.11 7.69
C LEU A 78 -7.95 -8.92 7.66
N ALA A 79 -8.67 -8.96 8.78
CA ALA A 79 -9.95 -9.63 8.87
C ALA A 79 -10.99 -9.04 7.92
N THR A 80 -11.00 -7.72 7.72
CA THR A 80 -11.91 -7.06 6.78
C THR A 80 -11.59 -7.43 5.33
N ILE A 81 -10.33 -7.43 4.94
CA ILE A 81 -9.90 -7.87 3.60
C ILE A 81 -10.32 -9.33 3.37
N MET A 82 -9.99 -10.22 4.30
CA MET A 82 -10.32 -11.65 4.22
C MET A 82 -11.84 -11.89 4.14
N GLY A 83 -12.62 -11.17 4.94
CA GLY A 83 -14.09 -11.27 4.94
C GLY A 83 -14.71 -10.82 3.62
N ASN A 84 -14.14 -9.80 3.01
CA ASN A 84 -14.57 -9.33 1.69
C ASN A 84 -14.24 -10.36 0.59
N ILE A 85 -13.04 -10.91 0.56
CA ILE A 85 -12.66 -11.97 -0.38
C ILE A 85 -13.58 -13.21 -0.21
N LYS A 86 -13.90 -13.57 1.04
CA LYS A 86 -14.83 -14.68 1.34
C LYS A 86 -16.20 -14.46 0.71
N GLN A 87 -16.71 -13.23 0.77
CA GLN A 87 -18.00 -12.89 0.17
C GLN A 87 -17.94 -12.96 -1.35
N GLU A 88 -16.84 -12.52 -1.98
CA GLU A 88 -16.70 -12.49 -3.44
C GLU A 88 -16.59 -13.89 -4.04
N SER A 89 -15.72 -14.72 -3.51
CA SER A 89 -15.31 -15.96 -4.19
C SER A 89 -15.19 -17.18 -3.30
N LYS A 90 -15.31 -17.04 -1.98
CA LYS A 90 -14.90 -18.07 -1.02
C LYS A 90 -13.45 -18.54 -1.23
N PHE A 91 -12.59 -17.63 -1.68
CA PHE A 91 -11.18 -17.89 -2.06
C PHE A 91 -10.97 -18.82 -3.25
N TYR A 92 -11.99 -19.00 -4.08
CA TYR A 92 -11.85 -19.77 -5.32
C TYR A 92 -11.35 -18.88 -6.46
N PRO A 93 -10.11 -19.06 -6.95
CA PRO A 93 -9.55 -18.19 -7.98
C PRO A 93 -10.14 -18.43 -9.38
N ASN A 94 -10.73 -19.57 -9.62
CA ASN A 94 -11.31 -19.93 -10.92
C ASN A 94 -12.85 -19.88 -10.94
N ILE A 95 -13.45 -19.05 -10.08
CA ILE A 95 -14.90 -18.88 -10.03
C ILE A 95 -15.34 -17.74 -10.96
N CYS A 96 -16.27 -18.04 -11.86
CA CYS A 96 -16.98 -17.05 -12.68
C CYS A 96 -18.29 -16.67 -12.00
N GLU A 97 -18.83 -15.48 -12.29
CA GLU A 97 -20.14 -15.07 -11.79
C GLU A 97 -21.21 -16.14 -12.07
N GLY A 98 -22.10 -16.36 -11.11
CA GLY A 98 -23.04 -17.48 -11.18
C GLY A 98 -22.51 -18.80 -10.60
N GLY A 99 -21.22 -18.85 -10.18
CA GLY A 99 -20.64 -19.96 -9.42
C GLY A 99 -19.94 -21.04 -10.24
N ALA A 100 -19.87 -20.91 -11.56
CA ALA A 100 -19.14 -21.84 -12.41
C ALA A 100 -17.63 -21.78 -12.12
N ARG A 101 -16.98 -22.94 -12.03
CA ARG A 101 -15.52 -23.08 -11.85
C ARG A 101 -14.89 -23.34 -13.21
N VAL A 102 -14.33 -22.31 -13.82
CA VAL A 102 -13.80 -22.33 -15.19
C VAL A 102 -12.43 -21.63 -15.26
N PRO A 103 -11.61 -21.95 -16.29
CA PRO A 103 -10.42 -21.16 -16.59
C PRO A 103 -10.76 -19.68 -16.87
N TYR A 104 -9.77 -18.80 -16.69
CA TYR A 104 -9.91 -17.37 -16.96
C TYR A 104 -10.48 -17.09 -18.36
N SER A 105 -9.97 -17.80 -19.40
CA SER A 105 -10.43 -17.64 -20.79
C SER A 105 -11.90 -17.95 -21.03
N ASP A 106 -12.51 -18.74 -20.15
CA ASP A 106 -13.85 -19.32 -20.35
C ASP A 106 -14.93 -18.57 -19.54
N CYS A 107 -14.53 -17.55 -18.77
CA CYS A 107 -15.46 -16.66 -18.09
C CYS A 107 -15.76 -15.46 -18.99
N HIS A 108 -16.88 -15.51 -19.70
CA HIS A 108 -17.21 -14.51 -20.73
C HIS A 108 -18.12 -13.36 -20.26
N SER A 109 -18.58 -13.41 -19.01
CA SER A 109 -19.46 -12.39 -18.46
C SER A 109 -19.39 -12.34 -16.94
N GLY A 110 -19.60 -11.14 -16.39
CA GLY A 110 -19.64 -10.93 -14.95
C GLY A 110 -18.28 -10.91 -14.28
N GLY A 111 -18.28 -11.13 -12.98
CA GLY A 111 -17.07 -11.14 -12.16
C GLY A 111 -16.30 -12.45 -12.27
N TYR A 112 -14.97 -12.37 -12.17
CA TYR A 112 -14.10 -13.54 -12.17
C TYR A 112 -13.11 -13.53 -10.99
N GLY A 113 -12.90 -14.70 -10.43
CA GLY A 113 -11.80 -14.99 -9.53
C GLY A 113 -11.94 -14.41 -8.13
N LEU A 114 -10.80 -14.27 -7.49
CA LEU A 114 -10.64 -14.06 -6.05
C LEU A 114 -11.49 -12.91 -5.47
N ILE A 115 -11.57 -11.79 -6.18
CA ILE A 115 -12.37 -10.63 -5.77
C ILE A 115 -13.43 -10.25 -6.81
N GLN A 116 -13.80 -11.16 -7.68
CA GLN A 116 -14.82 -10.97 -8.71
C GLN A 116 -14.56 -9.72 -9.56
N TRP A 117 -13.41 -9.68 -10.26
CA TRP A 117 -13.11 -8.61 -11.20
C TRP A 117 -14.17 -8.50 -12.28
N THR A 118 -15.07 -7.54 -12.14
CA THR A 118 -16.29 -7.42 -12.99
C THR A 118 -16.11 -6.44 -14.14
N THR A 119 -15.38 -5.33 -13.93
CA THR A 119 -15.17 -4.36 -15.00
C THR A 119 -14.17 -4.92 -16.02
N GLU A 120 -14.43 -4.66 -17.31
CA GLU A 120 -13.56 -5.11 -18.40
C GLU A 120 -12.09 -4.73 -18.15
N SER A 121 -11.82 -3.50 -17.72
CA SER A 121 -10.47 -3.02 -17.46
C SER A 121 -9.76 -3.81 -16.36
N ARG A 122 -10.46 -4.19 -15.28
CA ARG A 122 -9.87 -4.98 -14.20
C ARG A 122 -9.68 -6.45 -14.60
N TYR A 123 -10.66 -7.03 -15.31
CA TYR A 123 -10.56 -8.39 -15.84
C TYR A 123 -9.40 -8.51 -16.83
N MET A 124 -9.33 -7.62 -17.82
CA MET A 124 -8.22 -7.57 -18.78
C MET A 124 -6.87 -7.25 -18.11
N GLY A 125 -6.92 -6.47 -17.04
CA GLY A 125 -5.75 -6.19 -16.20
C GLY A 125 -5.14 -7.45 -15.59
N LEU A 126 -5.98 -8.38 -15.09
CA LEU A 126 -5.53 -9.69 -14.61
C LEU A 126 -4.83 -10.49 -15.71
N GLY A 127 -5.41 -10.56 -16.90
CA GLY A 127 -4.81 -11.29 -18.05
C GLY A 127 -3.48 -10.67 -18.48
N SER A 128 -3.40 -9.34 -18.52
CA SER A 128 -2.18 -8.60 -18.85
C SER A 128 -1.09 -8.80 -17.80
N PHE A 129 -1.45 -8.78 -16.52
CA PHE A 129 -0.55 -9.08 -15.40
C PHE A 129 -0.01 -10.51 -15.51
N ALA A 130 -0.90 -11.47 -15.73
CA ALA A 130 -0.54 -12.88 -15.87
C ALA A 130 0.46 -13.09 -17.01
N SER A 131 0.20 -12.51 -18.18
CA SER A 131 1.09 -12.54 -19.34
C SER A 131 2.45 -11.90 -19.03
N LYS A 132 2.46 -10.74 -18.38
CA LYS A 132 3.68 -10.01 -18.04
C LYS A 132 4.58 -10.77 -17.07
N TYR A 133 4.00 -11.46 -16.10
CA TYR A 133 4.74 -12.12 -15.03
C TYR A 133 4.81 -13.65 -15.16
N GLY A 134 4.28 -14.21 -16.24
CA GLY A 134 4.34 -15.64 -16.53
C GLY A 134 3.61 -16.50 -15.53
N CYS A 135 2.44 -16.04 -15.02
CA CYS A 135 1.63 -16.79 -14.07
C CYS A 135 0.24 -17.15 -14.64
N ASP A 136 -0.42 -18.15 -14.05
CA ASP A 136 -1.75 -18.57 -14.46
C ASP A 136 -2.83 -17.60 -13.92
N PRO A 137 -3.60 -16.89 -14.77
CA PRO A 137 -4.67 -16.00 -14.34
C PRO A 137 -5.83 -16.72 -13.62
N SER A 138 -5.91 -18.03 -13.72
CA SER A 138 -6.88 -18.87 -12.98
C SER A 138 -6.34 -19.34 -11.63
N GLY A 139 -5.06 -19.09 -11.35
CA GLY A 139 -4.36 -19.53 -10.16
C GLY A 139 -4.41 -18.54 -8.99
N LEU A 140 -4.48 -19.08 -7.77
CA LEU A 140 -4.53 -18.28 -6.54
C LEU A 140 -3.33 -17.34 -6.39
N GLU A 141 -2.13 -17.83 -6.69
CA GLU A 141 -0.90 -17.05 -6.60
C GLU A 141 -0.94 -15.81 -7.51
N CYS A 142 -1.25 -16.01 -8.80
CA CYS A 142 -1.32 -14.93 -9.76
C CYS A 142 -2.35 -13.88 -9.37
N GLN A 143 -3.52 -14.32 -8.95
CA GLN A 143 -4.61 -13.43 -8.57
C GLN A 143 -4.34 -12.68 -7.26
N THR A 144 -3.74 -13.32 -6.27
CA THR A 144 -3.34 -12.66 -5.03
C THR A 144 -2.29 -11.57 -5.30
N ARG A 145 -1.31 -11.87 -6.15
CA ARG A 145 -0.30 -10.88 -6.57
C ARG A 145 -0.92 -9.73 -7.36
N TYR A 146 -1.82 -10.03 -8.29
CA TYR A 146 -2.54 -8.98 -9.04
C TYR A 146 -3.40 -8.13 -8.13
N MET A 147 -4.18 -8.72 -7.24
CA MET A 147 -5.04 -8.05 -6.26
C MET A 147 -4.27 -7.01 -5.44
N ILE A 148 -3.12 -7.42 -4.89
CA ILE A 148 -2.28 -6.52 -4.08
C ILE A 148 -1.71 -5.36 -4.92
N ASN A 149 -1.42 -5.60 -6.20
CA ASN A 149 -0.75 -4.62 -7.07
C ASN A 149 -1.70 -3.81 -7.97
N GLU A 150 -3.00 -4.12 -7.99
CA GLU A 150 -3.94 -3.35 -8.80
C GLU A 150 -4.17 -1.94 -8.25
N ASN A 151 -4.43 -0.99 -9.15
CA ASN A 151 -4.58 0.42 -8.78
C ASN A 151 -5.66 0.67 -7.74
N GLN A 152 -6.79 -0.06 -7.79
CA GLN A 152 -7.89 0.08 -6.85
C GLN A 152 -7.51 -0.30 -5.43
N PHE A 153 -6.75 -1.40 -5.25
CA PHE A 153 -6.26 -1.79 -3.94
C PHE A 153 -5.19 -0.82 -3.44
N GLN A 154 -4.25 -0.45 -4.31
CA GLN A 154 -3.17 0.49 -3.98
C GLN A 154 -3.70 1.87 -3.57
N ALA A 155 -4.81 2.31 -4.15
CA ALA A 155 -5.44 3.58 -3.80
C ALA A 155 -5.98 3.62 -2.36
N VAL A 156 -6.39 2.49 -1.80
CA VAL A 156 -6.94 2.36 -0.44
C VAL A 156 -5.97 1.70 0.54
N LEU A 157 -4.82 1.24 0.06
CA LEU A 157 -3.82 0.55 0.89
C LEU A 157 -3.38 1.38 2.11
N PRO A 158 -3.13 2.70 2.01
CA PRO A 158 -2.75 3.50 3.18
C PRO A 158 -3.79 3.49 4.30
N GLU A 159 -5.08 3.36 3.97
CA GLU A 159 -6.15 3.27 4.96
C GLU A 159 -6.14 1.91 5.68
N PHE A 160 -5.85 0.83 4.95
CA PHE A 160 -5.66 -0.50 5.55
C PHE A 160 -4.37 -0.64 6.35
N GLU A 161 -3.33 0.12 6.03
CA GLU A 161 -2.07 0.18 6.79
C GLU A 161 -2.20 1.02 8.07
N GLY A 162 -3.31 1.76 8.23
CA GLY A 162 -3.68 2.41 9.48
C GLY A 162 -3.97 1.39 10.58
N ARG A 163 -3.98 1.84 11.84
CA ARG A 163 -4.16 0.95 13.01
C ARG A 163 -5.25 1.45 13.94
N GLY A 164 -5.88 0.51 14.65
CA GLY A 164 -6.82 0.80 15.72
C GLY A 164 -8.24 1.10 15.26
N TYR A 165 -8.56 0.90 14.00
CA TYR A 165 -9.92 1.05 13.51
C TYR A 165 -10.76 -0.20 13.74
N THR A 166 -12.06 0.01 13.83
CA THR A 166 -13.04 -1.09 13.88
C THR A 166 -13.23 -1.71 12.50
N ILE A 167 -13.76 -2.94 12.46
CA ILE A 167 -14.13 -3.61 11.20
C ILE A 167 -15.08 -2.71 10.38
N SER A 168 -16.09 -2.10 11.01
CA SER A 168 -17.03 -1.22 10.31
C SER A 168 -16.34 0.01 9.68
N GLN A 169 -15.28 0.53 10.29
CA GLN A 169 -14.48 1.61 9.69
C GLN A 169 -13.66 1.11 8.51
N TYR A 170 -13.03 -0.07 8.62
CA TYR A 170 -12.30 -0.68 7.49
C TYR A 170 -13.22 -1.13 6.34
N MET A 171 -14.53 -1.30 6.57
CA MET A 171 -15.48 -1.54 5.47
C MET A 171 -15.60 -0.35 4.51
N VAL A 172 -15.19 0.87 4.90
CA VAL A 172 -15.20 2.05 4.02
C VAL A 172 -14.16 1.91 2.91
N PRO A 173 -12.85 1.76 3.20
CA PRO A 173 -11.86 1.49 2.14
C PRO A 173 -12.14 0.18 1.39
N ALA A 174 -12.68 -0.85 2.03
CA ALA A 174 -13.07 -2.08 1.36
C ALA A 174 -14.17 -1.83 0.29
N TYR A 175 -15.13 -0.97 0.59
CA TYR A 175 -16.13 -0.56 -0.39
C TYR A 175 -15.51 0.22 -1.56
N SER A 176 -14.63 1.16 -1.28
CA SER A 176 -13.92 1.93 -2.30
C SER A 176 -13.07 1.05 -3.22
N TRP A 177 -12.50 -0.03 -2.69
CA TRP A 177 -11.73 -1.01 -3.45
C TRP A 177 -12.61 -1.90 -4.35
N LEU A 178 -13.68 -2.47 -3.81
CA LEU A 178 -14.45 -3.53 -4.47
C LEU A 178 -15.70 -3.03 -5.20
N GLY A 179 -16.34 -1.95 -4.70
CA GLY A 179 -17.48 -1.31 -5.35
C GLY A 179 -18.76 -2.19 -5.40
N TRP A 180 -19.04 -2.97 -4.35
CA TRP A 180 -20.22 -3.86 -4.36
C TRP A 180 -21.55 -3.10 -4.35
N GLY A 181 -22.54 -3.61 -5.08
CA GLY A 181 -23.92 -3.11 -5.01
C GLY A 181 -24.67 -3.58 -3.76
N ILE A 182 -24.45 -4.83 -3.32
CA ILE A 182 -25.05 -5.42 -2.12
C ILE A 182 -23.93 -5.80 -1.15
N LYS A 183 -24.03 -5.32 0.09
CA LYS A 183 -23.03 -5.60 1.14
C LYS A 183 -22.87 -7.10 1.44
N GLY A 184 -23.97 -7.86 1.40
CA GLY A 184 -23.96 -9.28 1.74
C GLY A 184 -23.44 -9.53 3.16
N ASN A 185 -22.74 -10.63 3.35
CA ASN A 185 -22.20 -11.07 4.64
C ASN A 185 -20.75 -10.61 4.90
N ARG A 186 -20.23 -9.61 4.15
CA ARG A 186 -18.82 -9.17 4.24
C ARG A 186 -18.39 -8.85 5.67
N GLU A 187 -19.20 -8.08 6.36
CA GLU A 187 -18.90 -7.69 7.74
C GLU A 187 -19.00 -8.85 8.73
N VAL A 188 -19.96 -9.76 8.53
CA VAL A 188 -20.09 -11.00 9.33
C VAL A 188 -18.85 -11.88 9.15
N TYR A 189 -18.41 -12.08 7.91
CA TYR A 189 -17.18 -12.82 7.63
C TYR A 189 -15.94 -12.12 8.20
N SER A 190 -15.90 -10.79 8.19
CA SER A 190 -14.80 -10.03 8.78
C SER A 190 -14.71 -10.27 10.30
N TYR A 191 -15.82 -10.26 11.01
CA TYR A 191 -15.84 -10.60 12.44
C TYR A 191 -15.44 -12.06 12.70
N ASP A 192 -15.86 -12.99 11.85
CA ASP A 192 -15.46 -14.40 11.93
C ASP A 192 -13.94 -14.54 11.78
N TYR A 193 -13.32 -13.89 10.77
CA TYR A 193 -11.86 -13.89 10.65
C TYR A 193 -11.15 -13.22 11.81
N ALA A 194 -11.66 -12.08 12.30
CA ALA A 194 -11.06 -11.42 13.46
C ALA A 194 -11.02 -12.33 14.70
N SER A 195 -12.00 -13.22 14.87
CA SER A 195 -12.01 -14.20 15.96
C SER A 195 -11.00 -15.33 15.79
N LYS A 196 -10.67 -15.68 14.54
CA LYS A 196 -9.75 -16.78 14.17
C LYS A 196 -8.29 -16.35 14.11
N LEU A 197 -8.03 -15.06 13.87
CA LEU A 197 -6.67 -14.53 13.80
C LEU A 197 -6.00 -14.56 15.19
N LYS A 198 -4.83 -15.19 15.27
CA LYS A 198 -3.97 -15.31 16.45
C LYS A 198 -2.61 -14.71 16.15
N ILE A 199 -1.95 -14.16 17.16
CA ILE A 199 -0.56 -13.71 17.04
C ILE A 199 0.30 -14.93 16.72
N GLY A 200 1.13 -14.81 15.67
CA GLY A 200 2.05 -15.85 15.21
C GLY A 200 3.44 -15.75 15.81
#